data_51e8a8388424f608b036074bdb693e72
#
_entry.id   51e8a8388424f608b036074bdb693e72
#
_cell.length_a   1.000
_cell.length_b   1.000
_cell.length_c   1.000
_cell.angle_alpha   90.00
_cell.angle_beta   90.00
_cell.angle_gamma   90.00
#
_symmetry.space_group_name_H-M   'P 1'
#
loop_
_entity.id
_entity.type
_entity.pdbx_description
1 polymer ?
#
loop_
_entity_poly.entity_id
_entity_poly.type
_entity_poly.pdbx_seq_one_letter_code
_entity_poly.pdbx_strand_id
1 'polypeptide(L)'
;MTENTAEQFGHINIHKNKVHKILAHSYIFYFLFFIFGLFLDFIFPLKLFENMAISSIGALFLIFGTFLIFWAQKVSRNLKKESISKKSFCQGPYCFTRSPTHFGLFITMLGFGIMINALFIVIFSIISFFITKFVFLKKEEKILAEKYGTPYLEYKKSVKF
;
A
#
# COMPACT_ATOMS: atom_id res chain seq x y z
N MET A 1 -11.55 -20.18 33.43
CA MET A 1 -10.75 -19.03 32.95
C MET A 1 -10.10 -19.28 31.57
N THR A 2 -10.39 -20.38 30.91
CA THR A 2 -9.71 -20.86 29.70
C THR A 2 -10.53 -20.78 28.40
N GLU A 3 -11.84 -20.70 28.43
CA GLU A 3 -12.69 -20.67 27.23
C GLU A 3 -12.70 -19.31 26.54
N ASN A 4 -12.79 -18.21 27.29
CA ASN A 4 -12.77 -16.85 26.75
C ASN A 4 -11.44 -16.47 26.05
N THR A 5 -10.33 -17.09 26.45
CA THR A 5 -9.02 -16.82 25.82
C THR A 5 -8.90 -17.53 24.47
N ALA A 6 -9.42 -18.75 24.32
CA ALA A 6 -9.38 -19.49 23.07
C ALA A 6 -10.26 -18.86 21.98
N GLU A 7 -11.46 -18.38 22.33
CA GLU A 7 -12.33 -17.63 21.40
C GLU A 7 -11.71 -16.31 20.96
N GLN A 8 -11.11 -15.54 21.86
CA GLN A 8 -10.39 -14.32 21.50
C GLN A 8 -9.21 -14.59 20.54
N PHE A 9 -8.42 -15.64 20.78
CA PHE A 9 -7.33 -16.02 19.87
C PHE A 9 -7.85 -16.49 18.50
N GLY A 10 -8.98 -17.19 18.45
CA GLY A 10 -9.66 -17.59 17.22
C GLY A 10 -10.11 -16.37 16.39
N HIS A 11 -10.79 -15.42 16.99
CA HIS A 11 -11.22 -14.18 16.34
C HIS A 11 -10.04 -13.32 15.82
N ILE A 12 -8.98 -13.20 16.59
CA ILE A 12 -7.76 -12.44 16.19
C ILE A 12 -7.10 -13.07 14.97
N ASN A 13 -7.02 -14.40 14.89
CA ASN A 13 -6.42 -15.10 13.76
C ASN A 13 -7.27 -15.01 12.48
N ILE A 14 -8.59 -15.08 12.58
CA ILE A 14 -9.50 -14.93 11.43
C ILE A 14 -9.38 -13.53 10.79
N HIS A 15 -9.36 -12.48 11.61
CA HIS A 15 -9.20 -11.11 11.12
C HIS A 15 -7.81 -10.85 10.51
N LYS A 16 -6.76 -11.46 11.06
CA LYS A 16 -5.40 -11.37 10.51
C LYS A 16 -5.33 -11.96 9.10
N ASN A 17 -5.93 -13.13 8.90
CA ASN A 17 -5.97 -13.79 7.59
C ASN A 17 -6.78 -12.97 6.57
N LYS A 18 -7.87 -12.30 6.98
CA LYS A 18 -8.67 -11.44 6.11
C LYS A 18 -7.88 -10.21 5.64
N VAL A 19 -7.14 -9.52 6.52
CA VAL A 19 -6.31 -8.35 6.14
C VAL A 19 -5.19 -8.78 5.19
N HIS A 20 -4.48 -9.88 5.48
CA HIS A 20 -3.44 -10.39 4.59
C HIS A 20 -3.98 -10.78 3.22
N LYS A 21 -5.19 -11.34 3.16
CA LYS A 21 -5.85 -11.69 1.89
C LYS A 21 -6.17 -10.45 1.06
N ILE A 22 -6.66 -9.37 1.66
CA ILE A 22 -6.93 -8.10 0.95
C ILE A 22 -5.63 -7.48 0.45
N LEU A 23 -4.59 -7.43 1.29
CA LEU A 23 -3.26 -6.94 0.88
C LEU A 23 -2.69 -7.75 -0.29
N ALA A 24 -2.77 -9.07 -0.24
CA ALA A 24 -2.31 -9.94 -1.33
C ALA A 24 -3.08 -9.65 -2.64
N HIS A 25 -4.40 -9.47 -2.58
CA HIS A 25 -5.19 -9.14 -3.76
C HIS A 25 -4.82 -7.77 -4.34
N SER A 26 -4.54 -6.77 -3.49
CA SER A 26 -4.11 -5.45 -3.98
C SER A 26 -2.75 -5.51 -4.65
N TYR A 27 -1.80 -6.32 -4.16
CA TYR A 27 -0.50 -6.50 -4.81
C TYR A 27 -0.61 -7.20 -6.16
N ILE A 28 -1.44 -8.26 -6.24
CA ILE A 28 -1.73 -8.96 -7.50
C ILE A 28 -2.36 -7.97 -8.51
N PHE A 29 -3.26 -7.12 -8.03
CA PHE A 29 -3.90 -6.10 -8.86
C PHE A 29 -2.88 -5.11 -9.44
N TYR A 30 -1.97 -4.54 -8.62
CA TYR A 30 -0.89 -3.68 -9.09
C TYR A 30 0.01 -4.41 -10.10
N PHE A 31 0.35 -5.66 -9.83
CA PHE A 31 1.19 -6.47 -10.70
C PHE A 31 0.52 -6.72 -12.06
N LEU A 32 -0.76 -7.06 -12.09
CA LEU A 32 -1.50 -7.27 -13.34
C LEU A 32 -1.59 -5.99 -14.17
N PHE A 33 -1.86 -4.85 -13.54
CA PHE A 33 -1.88 -3.56 -14.23
C PHE A 33 -0.51 -3.14 -14.73
N PHE A 34 0.55 -3.46 -13.99
CA PHE A 34 1.93 -3.23 -14.42
C PHE A 34 2.27 -4.06 -15.67
N ILE A 35 1.96 -5.35 -15.67
CA ILE A 35 2.20 -6.22 -16.83
C ILE A 35 1.37 -5.77 -18.04
N PHE A 36 0.11 -5.39 -17.81
CA PHE A 36 -0.76 -4.89 -18.88
C PHE A 36 -0.24 -3.56 -19.45
N GLY A 37 0.23 -2.66 -18.61
CA GLY A 37 0.88 -1.41 -19.03
C GLY A 37 2.13 -1.68 -19.87
N LEU A 38 3.01 -2.58 -19.39
CA LEU A 38 4.20 -3.02 -20.13
C LEU A 38 3.86 -3.58 -21.52
N PHE A 39 2.84 -4.43 -21.59
CA PHE A 39 2.37 -5.02 -22.84
C PHE A 39 1.89 -3.95 -23.83
N LEU A 40 1.14 -2.96 -23.36
CA LEU A 40 0.68 -1.87 -24.22
C LEU A 40 1.82 -0.95 -24.65
N ASP A 41 2.76 -0.62 -23.78
CA ASP A 41 3.93 0.18 -24.12
C ASP A 41 4.85 -0.56 -25.12
N PHE A 42 4.85 -1.90 -25.11
CA PHE A 42 5.56 -2.71 -26.12
C PHE A 42 4.89 -2.66 -27.51
N ILE A 43 3.54 -2.67 -27.53
CA ILE A 43 2.78 -2.60 -28.81
C ILE A 43 2.75 -1.16 -29.35
N PHE A 44 2.55 -0.19 -28.45
CA PHE A 44 2.44 1.24 -28.78
C PHE A 44 3.53 2.02 -28.05
N PRO A 45 4.77 2.10 -28.58
CA PRO A 45 5.88 2.76 -27.90
C PRO A 45 5.72 4.29 -27.90
N LEU A 46 4.76 4.80 -27.10
CA LEU A 46 4.52 6.22 -26.93
C LEU A 46 5.44 6.79 -25.86
N LYS A 47 6.29 7.73 -26.26
CA LYS A 47 7.22 8.39 -25.34
C LYS A 47 6.51 9.51 -24.56
N LEU A 48 6.73 9.57 -23.24
CA LEU A 48 6.25 10.65 -22.37
C LEU A 48 7.09 11.93 -22.56
N PHE A 49 8.40 11.76 -22.72
CA PHE A 49 9.37 12.84 -22.72
C PHE A 49 10.43 12.62 -23.79
N GLU A 50 10.91 13.72 -24.37
CA GLU A 50 12.07 13.70 -25.29
C GLU A 50 13.40 13.81 -24.52
N ASN A 51 13.36 14.40 -23.32
CA ASN A 51 14.56 14.70 -22.53
C ASN A 51 14.89 13.52 -21.59
N MET A 52 16.06 12.91 -21.81
CA MET A 52 16.55 11.82 -20.96
C MET A 52 16.84 12.21 -19.52
N ALA A 53 17.03 13.47 -19.19
CA ALA A 53 17.24 13.92 -17.81
C ALA A 53 16.06 13.59 -16.88
N ILE A 54 14.84 13.51 -17.43
CA ILE A 54 13.63 13.17 -16.68
C ILE A 54 13.64 11.69 -16.22
N SER A 55 14.31 10.82 -16.95
CA SER A 55 14.49 9.42 -16.57
C SER A 55 15.19 9.26 -15.20
N SER A 56 16.11 10.16 -14.86
CA SER A 56 16.78 10.17 -13.55
C SER A 56 15.80 10.45 -12.40
N ILE A 57 14.77 11.27 -12.62
CA ILE A 57 13.70 11.52 -11.65
C ILE A 57 12.89 10.23 -11.41
N GLY A 58 12.64 9.46 -12.48
CA GLY A 58 11.99 8.15 -12.37
C GLY A 58 12.79 7.18 -11.49
N ALA A 59 14.11 7.14 -11.63
CA ALA A 59 14.97 6.33 -10.78
C ALA A 59 14.92 6.74 -9.30
N LEU A 60 14.88 8.05 -9.01
CA LEU A 60 14.71 8.55 -7.64
C LEU A 60 13.36 8.11 -7.03
N PHE A 61 12.27 8.19 -7.80
CA PHE A 61 10.95 7.73 -7.36
C PHE A 61 10.93 6.22 -7.10
N LEU A 62 11.61 5.44 -7.94
CA LEU A 62 11.72 4.00 -7.76
C LEU A 62 12.44 3.65 -6.47
N ILE A 63 13.58 4.28 -6.20
CA ILE A 63 14.35 4.10 -4.95
C ILE A 63 13.51 4.52 -3.74
N PHE A 64 12.89 5.71 -3.78
CA PHE A 64 12.08 6.24 -2.69
C PHE A 64 10.85 5.36 -2.40
N GLY A 65 10.13 4.93 -3.45
CA GLY A 65 8.97 4.06 -3.31
C GLY A 65 9.32 2.71 -2.70
N THR A 66 10.42 2.10 -3.17
CA THR A 66 10.94 0.85 -2.63
C THR A 66 11.35 0.99 -1.17
N PHE A 67 12.07 2.05 -0.82
CA PHE A 67 12.44 2.35 0.56
C PHE A 67 11.20 2.51 1.46
N LEU A 68 10.17 3.22 0.98
CA LEU A 68 8.92 3.42 1.71
C LEU A 68 8.19 2.10 1.98
N ILE A 69 8.17 1.17 1.02
CA ILE A 69 7.59 -0.16 1.18
C ILE A 69 8.31 -0.94 2.28
N PHE A 70 9.64 -1.01 2.22
CA PHE A 70 10.45 -1.71 3.23
C PHE A 70 10.28 -1.11 4.62
N TRP A 71 10.29 0.22 4.73
CA TRP A 71 10.07 0.91 6.00
C TRP A 71 8.70 0.62 6.58
N ALA A 72 7.65 0.72 5.76
CA ALA A 72 6.28 0.39 6.17
C ALA A 72 6.14 -1.06 6.65
N GLN A 73 6.73 -2.02 5.92
CA GLN A 73 6.69 -3.43 6.30
C GLN A 73 7.44 -3.70 7.61
N LYS A 74 8.60 -3.08 7.82
CA LYS A 74 9.37 -3.19 9.07
C LYS A 74 8.56 -2.70 10.26
N VAL A 75 7.94 -1.52 10.15
CA VAL A 75 7.09 -0.94 11.21
C VAL A 75 5.86 -1.82 11.44
N SER A 76 5.18 -2.28 10.40
CA SER A 76 4.00 -3.15 10.52
C SER A 76 4.28 -4.48 11.22
N ARG A 77 5.48 -5.04 11.07
CA ARG A 77 5.87 -6.26 11.78
C ARG A 77 6.02 -6.03 13.28
N ASN A 78 6.48 -4.87 13.68
CA ASN A 78 6.68 -4.51 15.09
C ASN A 78 5.36 -4.19 15.80
N LEU A 79 4.35 -3.63 15.09
CA LEU A 79 3.02 -3.35 15.63
C LEU A 79 2.28 -4.58 16.18
N LYS A 80 2.73 -5.80 15.90
CA LYS A 80 2.09 -7.05 16.34
C LYS A 80 2.39 -7.43 17.79
N LYS A 81 3.30 -6.76 18.46
CA LYS A 81 3.85 -7.18 19.76
C LYS A 81 3.46 -6.31 20.96
N GLU A 82 2.91 -5.11 20.72
CA GLU A 82 2.67 -4.13 21.79
C GLU A 82 1.18 -3.93 22.09
N SER A 83 0.88 -3.43 23.29
CA SER A 83 -0.45 -3.02 23.73
C SER A 83 -1.06 -2.00 22.75
N ILE A 84 -2.26 -2.30 22.28
CA ILE A 84 -2.95 -1.55 21.23
C ILE A 84 -3.40 -0.19 21.78
N SER A 85 -2.66 0.86 21.45
CA SER A 85 -3.02 2.26 21.72
C SER A 85 -3.01 3.08 20.43
N LYS A 86 -3.61 4.27 20.45
CA LYS A 86 -3.55 5.21 19.31
C LYS A 86 -2.10 5.49 18.87
N LYS A 87 -1.17 5.61 19.83
CA LYS A 87 0.26 5.83 19.55
C LYS A 87 0.92 4.65 18.82
N SER A 88 0.44 3.43 19.05
CA SER A 88 0.97 2.23 18.40
C SER A 88 0.69 2.22 16.89
N PHE A 89 -0.39 2.83 16.44
CA PHE A 89 -0.70 2.94 15.00
C PHE A 89 0.07 4.06 14.31
N CYS A 90 0.39 5.15 15.02
CA CYS A 90 1.17 6.25 14.47
C CYS A 90 2.66 6.00 14.69
N GLN A 91 3.24 5.07 13.91
CA GLN A 91 4.67 4.78 13.91
C GLN A 91 5.24 4.89 12.49
N GLY A 92 6.38 5.59 12.37
CA GLY A 92 7.06 5.75 11.09
C GLY A 92 6.16 6.31 9.99
N PRO A 93 6.08 5.67 8.80
CA PRO A 93 5.32 6.20 7.67
C PRO A 93 3.80 6.18 7.90
N TYR A 94 3.30 5.40 8.88
CA TYR A 94 1.88 5.35 9.23
C TYR A 94 1.37 6.63 9.92
N CYS A 95 2.26 7.53 10.37
CA CYS A 95 1.87 8.84 10.85
C CYS A 95 1.50 9.81 9.72
N PHE A 96 2.03 9.59 8.53
CA PHE A 96 1.79 10.45 7.36
C PHE A 96 0.65 9.93 6.48
N THR A 97 0.60 8.61 6.30
CA THR A 97 -0.44 7.96 5.48
C THR A 97 -0.91 6.67 6.12
N ARG A 98 -2.20 6.39 6.01
CA ARG A 98 -2.82 5.15 6.53
C ARG A 98 -2.42 3.90 5.77
N SER A 99 -1.95 4.06 4.54
CA SER A 99 -1.54 2.95 3.66
C SER A 99 -0.20 3.20 2.99
N PRO A 100 0.91 3.31 3.76
CA PRO A 100 2.21 3.65 3.20
C PRO A 100 2.73 2.61 2.20
N THR A 101 2.34 1.36 2.34
CA THR A 101 2.74 0.30 1.41
C THR A 101 2.11 0.48 0.03
N HIS A 102 0.79 0.80 -0.03
CA HIS A 102 0.12 1.06 -1.31
C HIS A 102 0.64 2.34 -1.97
N PHE A 103 0.92 3.37 -1.17
CA PHE A 103 1.52 4.59 -1.65
C PHE A 103 2.94 4.35 -2.18
N GLY A 104 3.73 3.52 -1.51
CA GLY A 104 5.04 3.09 -1.97
C GLY A 104 4.99 2.33 -3.29
N LEU A 105 4.04 1.38 -3.45
CA LEU A 105 3.82 0.65 -4.70
C LEU A 105 3.46 1.59 -5.86
N PHE A 106 2.59 2.55 -5.61
CA PHE A 106 2.24 3.57 -6.60
C PHE A 106 3.47 4.36 -7.06
N ILE A 107 4.27 4.89 -6.12
CA ILE A 107 5.48 5.64 -6.44
C ILE A 107 6.51 4.77 -7.19
N THR A 108 6.68 3.51 -6.78
CA THR A 108 7.59 2.57 -7.44
C THR A 108 7.18 2.30 -8.88
N MET A 109 5.90 2.00 -9.12
CA MET A 109 5.37 1.76 -10.47
C MET A 109 5.44 3.02 -11.34
N LEU A 110 5.09 4.19 -10.78
CA LEU A 110 5.20 5.49 -11.44
C LEU A 110 6.66 5.79 -11.81
N GLY A 111 7.58 5.61 -10.86
CA GLY A 111 9.01 5.82 -11.06
C GLY A 111 9.58 4.94 -12.15
N PHE A 112 9.17 3.66 -12.18
CA PHE A 112 9.57 2.74 -13.24
C PHE A 112 9.06 3.21 -14.62
N GLY A 113 7.78 3.60 -14.74
CA GLY A 113 7.19 4.11 -15.98
C GLY A 113 7.90 5.36 -16.49
N ILE A 114 8.25 6.30 -15.59
CA ILE A 114 9.02 7.51 -15.95
C ILE A 114 10.44 7.13 -16.37
N MET A 115 11.09 6.21 -15.64
CA MET A 115 12.48 5.80 -15.91
C MET A 115 12.65 5.19 -17.31
N ILE A 116 11.73 4.33 -17.73
CA ILE A 116 11.76 3.70 -19.06
C ILE A 116 10.99 4.49 -20.12
N ASN A 117 10.46 5.66 -19.77
CA ASN A 117 9.68 6.53 -20.65
C ASN A 117 8.42 5.87 -21.24
N ALA A 118 7.69 5.10 -20.41
CA ALA A 118 6.52 4.29 -20.76
C ALA A 118 5.23 4.98 -20.34
N LEU A 119 4.45 5.46 -21.31
CA LEU A 119 3.22 6.23 -21.08
C LEU A 119 2.15 5.38 -20.39
N PHE A 120 1.91 4.16 -20.88
CA PHE A 120 0.84 3.32 -20.38
C PHE A 120 1.09 2.86 -18.94
N ILE A 121 2.34 2.56 -18.57
CA ILE A 121 2.69 2.23 -17.17
C ILE A 121 2.35 3.41 -16.26
N VAL A 122 2.65 4.65 -16.65
CA VAL A 122 2.31 5.84 -15.85
C VAL A 122 0.79 5.99 -15.71
N ILE A 123 0.03 5.84 -16.78
CA ILE A 123 -1.44 5.90 -16.74
C ILE A 123 -2.00 4.81 -15.82
N PHE A 124 -1.56 3.55 -15.99
CA PHE A 124 -2.03 2.44 -15.17
C PHE A 124 -1.59 2.54 -13.71
N SER A 125 -0.46 3.16 -13.40
CA SER A 125 -0.06 3.43 -12.01
C SER A 125 -1.05 4.38 -11.32
N ILE A 126 -1.47 5.44 -12.01
CA ILE A 126 -2.47 6.40 -11.50
C ILE A 126 -3.83 5.72 -11.31
N ILE A 127 -4.29 4.95 -12.30
CA ILE A 127 -5.56 4.21 -12.23
C ILE A 127 -5.51 3.22 -11.05
N SER A 128 -4.43 2.45 -10.91
CA SER A 128 -4.25 1.49 -9.82
C SER A 128 -4.28 2.16 -8.45
N PHE A 129 -3.68 3.33 -8.32
CA PHE A 129 -3.70 4.11 -7.07
C PHE A 129 -5.12 4.51 -6.67
N PHE A 130 -5.92 5.04 -7.59
CA PHE A 130 -7.30 5.42 -7.30
C PHE A 130 -8.16 4.21 -6.94
N ILE A 131 -8.09 3.12 -7.71
CA ILE A 131 -8.84 1.90 -7.43
C ILE A 131 -8.45 1.33 -6.06
N THR A 132 -7.15 1.28 -5.76
CA THR A 132 -6.68 0.80 -4.46
C THR A 132 -7.18 1.66 -3.33
N LYS A 133 -7.14 2.98 -3.46
CA LYS A 133 -7.63 3.93 -2.44
C LYS A 133 -9.13 3.79 -2.19
N PHE A 134 -9.95 3.65 -3.24
CA PHE A 134 -11.41 3.63 -3.09
C PHE A 134 -11.98 2.25 -2.78
N VAL A 135 -11.32 1.16 -3.21
CA VAL A 135 -11.84 -0.20 -3.06
C VAL A 135 -11.11 -0.95 -1.94
N PHE A 136 -9.79 -1.10 -2.06
CA PHE A 136 -9.02 -1.95 -1.14
C PHE A 136 -8.81 -1.29 0.22
N LEU A 137 -8.43 -0.01 0.25
CA LEU A 137 -8.19 0.70 1.50
C LEU A 137 -9.46 0.80 2.36
N LYS A 138 -10.62 1.06 1.76
CA LYS A 138 -11.90 1.09 2.51
C LYS A 138 -12.23 -0.26 3.15
N LYS A 139 -11.98 -1.36 2.44
CA LYS A 139 -12.17 -2.73 2.97
C LYS A 139 -11.20 -3.05 4.09
N GLU A 140 -9.93 -2.68 3.93
CA GLU A 140 -8.88 -2.85 4.94
C GLU A 140 -9.21 -2.05 6.20
N GLU A 141 -9.57 -0.78 6.06
CA GLU A 141 -9.96 0.09 7.17
C GLU A 141 -11.18 -0.43 7.94
N LYS A 142 -12.17 -1.01 7.24
CA LYS A 142 -13.34 -1.62 7.88
C LYS A 142 -12.92 -2.78 8.78
N ILE A 143 -12.08 -3.69 8.29
CA ILE A 143 -11.59 -4.83 9.07
C ILE A 143 -10.72 -4.37 10.25
N LEU A 144 -9.88 -3.35 10.04
CA LEU A 144 -9.05 -2.81 11.12
C LEU A 144 -9.91 -2.12 12.19
N ALA A 145 -10.97 -1.41 11.80
CA ALA A 145 -11.93 -0.81 12.74
C ALA A 145 -12.70 -1.87 13.55
N GLU A 146 -13.13 -2.96 12.90
CA GLU A 146 -13.78 -4.09 13.57
C GLU A 146 -12.82 -4.80 14.54
N LYS A 147 -11.55 -4.93 14.18
CA LYS A 147 -10.54 -5.61 14.98
C LYS A 147 -10.04 -4.81 16.18
N TYR A 148 -9.79 -3.52 15.99
CA TYR A 148 -9.10 -2.67 16.97
C TYR A 148 -10.01 -1.64 17.64
N GLY A 149 -11.23 -1.43 17.14
CA GLY A 149 -12.23 -0.56 17.75
C GLY A 149 -11.80 0.91 17.85
N THR A 150 -12.08 1.49 19.02
CA THR A 150 -11.86 2.92 19.32
C THR A 150 -10.43 3.42 19.05
N PRO A 151 -9.35 2.72 19.45
CA PRO A 151 -7.98 3.16 19.20
C PRO A 151 -7.67 3.36 17.70
N TYR A 152 -8.19 2.48 16.85
CA TYR A 152 -8.02 2.62 15.40
C TYR A 152 -8.85 3.76 14.82
N LEU A 153 -10.09 3.96 15.30
CA LEU A 153 -10.96 5.04 14.86
C LEU A 153 -10.39 6.42 15.22
N GLU A 154 -9.75 6.57 16.38
CA GLU A 154 -9.04 7.78 16.77
C GLU A 154 -7.80 8.04 15.88
N TYR A 155 -7.03 7.00 15.60
CA TYR A 155 -5.92 7.07 14.63
C TYR A 155 -6.42 7.50 13.25
N LYS A 156 -7.51 6.91 12.75
CA LYS A 156 -8.12 7.24 11.47
C LYS A 156 -8.56 8.71 11.37
N LYS A 157 -9.02 9.32 12.47
CA LYS A 157 -9.38 10.75 12.54
C LYS A 157 -8.13 11.64 12.50
N SER A 158 -7.00 11.19 13.04
CA SER A 158 -5.77 12.00 13.12
C SER A 158 -4.95 11.98 11.83
N VAL A 159 -5.02 10.90 11.04
CA VAL A 159 -4.28 10.74 9.78
C VAL A 159 -5.26 10.76 8.60
N LYS A 160 -5.24 11.83 7.80
CA LYS A 160 -6.23 12.04 6.71
C LYS A 160 -5.92 11.28 5.42
N PHE A 161 -4.65 10.89 5.19
CA PHE A 161 -4.19 10.20 3.97
C PHE A 161 -3.79 8.78 4.24
#